data_da3d48fb27a3ce43ec528fa5502f53d1
#
_entry.id   da3d48fb27a3ce43ec528fa5502f53d1
#
_cell.length_a   1.000
_cell.length_b   1.000
_cell.length_c   1.000
_cell.angle_alpha   90.00
_cell.angle_beta   90.00
_cell.angle_gamma   90.00
#
_symmetry.space_group_name_H-M   'P 1'
#
loop_
_entity.id
_entity.type
_entity.pdbx_description
1 polymer ?
#
loop_
_entity_poly.entity_id
_entity_poly.type
_entity_poly.pdbx_seq_one_letter_code
_entity_poly.pdbx_strand_id
1 'polypeptide(L)' 'MISSKTSFIALIGNPVSHSLSPIMQNAALQYLGLDLIYIAIQCRDEDLELVLNSLKKINCKGLNI' A
#
# COMPACT_ATOMS: atom_id res chain seq x y z
N MET A 1 11.58 -8.18 -7.80
CA MET A 1 10.73 -8.18 -9.00
C MET A 1 9.32 -8.61 -8.62
N ILE A 2 8.33 -7.91 -9.12
CA ILE A 2 6.94 -8.20 -8.82
C ILE A 2 6.50 -9.50 -9.50
N SER A 3 5.84 -10.37 -8.75
CA SER A 3 5.31 -11.63 -9.25
C SER A 3 3.92 -11.88 -8.64
N SER A 4 3.33 -13.02 -8.94
CA SER A 4 2.04 -13.40 -8.36
C SER A 4 2.12 -13.66 -6.85
N LYS A 5 3.31 -13.78 -6.30
CA LYS A 5 3.54 -13.98 -4.86
C LYS A 5 3.77 -12.69 -4.10
N THR A 6 3.94 -11.58 -4.79
CA THR A 6 4.26 -10.30 -4.16
C THR A 6 3.09 -9.82 -3.32
N SER A 7 3.37 -9.38 -2.09
CA SER A 7 2.39 -8.72 -1.23
C SER A 7 2.61 -7.22 -1.26
N PHE A 8 1.72 -6.46 -0.64
CA PHE A 8 1.85 -5.01 -0.65
C PHE A 8 1.47 -4.39 0.69
N ILE A 9 1.98 -3.18 0.88
CA ILE A 9 1.62 -2.29 1.98
C ILE A 9 0.91 -1.09 1.35
N ALA A 10 -0.20 -0.68 1.90
CA ALA A 10 -1.00 0.41 1.36
C ALA A 10 -0.95 1.66 2.24
N LEU A 11 -0.79 2.82 1.60
CA LEU A 11 -1.07 4.12 2.20
C LEU A 11 -2.46 4.55 1.75
N ILE A 12 -3.36 4.78 2.69
CA ILE A 12 -4.74 5.17 2.39
C ILE A 12 -4.90 6.65 2.75
N GLY A 13 -5.46 7.42 1.84
CA GLY A 13 -5.72 8.82 2.11
C GLY A 13 -6.52 9.49 1.01
N ASN A 14 -6.77 10.78 1.19
CA ASN A 14 -7.50 11.58 0.22
C ASN A 14 -7.18 13.05 0.43
N PRO A 15 -6.34 13.64 -0.43
CA PRO A 15 -5.63 13.03 -1.57
C PRO A 15 -4.35 12.31 -1.15
N VAL A 16 -3.79 11.48 -2.04
CA VAL A 16 -2.51 10.81 -1.82
C VAL A 16 -1.52 10.98 -2.98
N SER A 17 -1.95 11.60 -4.06
CA SER A 17 -1.17 11.66 -5.31
C SER A 17 0.16 12.39 -5.16
N HIS A 18 0.29 13.25 -4.15
CA HIS A 18 1.53 14.00 -3.91
C HIS A 18 2.41 13.38 -2.82
N SER A 19 2.01 12.25 -2.27
CA SER A 19 2.81 11.59 -1.24
C SER A 19 4.12 11.08 -1.83
N LEU A 20 5.22 11.29 -1.10
CA LEU A 20 6.53 10.75 -1.45
C LEU A 20 6.78 9.39 -0.81
N SER A 21 5.87 8.93 0.04
CA SER A 21 6.04 7.66 0.75
C SER A 21 6.24 6.46 -0.16
N PRO A 22 5.48 6.30 -1.27
CA PRO A 22 5.70 5.15 -2.15
C PRO A 22 7.12 5.10 -2.72
N ILE A 23 7.67 6.25 -3.11
CA ILE A 23 9.03 6.31 -3.66
C ILE A 23 10.05 5.89 -2.62
N MET A 24 9.95 6.46 -1.41
CA MET A 24 10.89 6.20 -0.32
C MET A 24 10.79 4.77 0.19
N GLN A 25 9.57 4.30 0.42
CA GLN A 25 9.33 2.96 0.97
C GLN A 25 9.72 1.87 -0.02
N ASN A 26 9.39 2.04 -1.30
CA ASN A 26 9.76 1.05 -2.30
C ASN A 26 11.27 0.98 -2.50
N ALA A 27 11.98 2.10 -2.40
CA ALA A 27 13.43 2.08 -2.44
C ALA A 27 14.00 1.25 -1.29
N ALA A 28 13.46 1.41 -0.09
CA ALA A 28 13.90 0.64 1.09
C ALA A 28 13.58 -0.85 0.95
N LEU A 29 12.37 -1.17 0.51
CA LEU A 29 11.95 -2.55 0.31
C LEU A 29 12.82 -3.27 -0.73
N GLN A 30 13.13 -2.59 -1.81
CA GLN A 30 13.99 -3.13 -2.86
C GLN A 30 15.42 -3.34 -2.33
N TYR A 31 15.94 -2.37 -1.57
CA TYR A 31 17.27 -2.48 -0.97
C TYR A 31 17.38 -3.70 -0.06
N LEU A 32 16.31 -3.96 0.72
CA LEU A 32 16.27 -5.09 1.65
C LEU A 32 15.96 -6.42 0.96
N GLY A 33 15.62 -6.40 -0.33
CA GLY A 33 15.31 -7.61 -1.07
C GLY A 33 14.00 -8.26 -0.68
N LEU A 34 13.06 -7.50 -0.15
CA LEU A 34 11.76 -8.02 0.29
C LEU A 34 10.79 -8.08 -0.88
N ASP A 35 9.98 -9.14 -0.90
CA ASP A 35 8.93 -9.33 -1.92
C ASP A 35 7.66 -8.59 -1.52
N LEU A 36 7.80 -7.29 -1.38
CA LEU A 36 6.76 -6.36 -0.95
C LEU A 36 6.83 -5.10 -1.78
N ILE A 37 5.68 -4.52 -2.07
CA ILE A 37 5.60 -3.19 -2.68
C ILE A 37 4.75 -2.27 -1.80
N TYR A 38 4.98 -0.98 -1.91
CA TYR A 38 4.26 0.05 -1.17
C TYR A 38 3.49 0.89 -2.18
N ILE A 39 2.18 1.00 -2.02
CA ILE A 39 1.32 1.74 -2.94
C ILE A 39 0.45 2.73 -2.19
N ALA A 40 0.11 3.83 -2.86
CA ALA A 40 -0.83 4.81 -2.35
C ALA A 40 -2.19 4.55 -2.97
N ILE A 41 -3.22 4.47 -2.14
CA ILE A 41 -4.59 4.22 -2.55
C ILE A 41 -5.44 5.41 -2.11
N GLN A 42 -6.03 6.12 -3.07
CA GLN A 42 -6.95 7.20 -2.75
C GLN A 42 -8.32 6.62 -2.44
N CYS A 43 -8.89 7.07 -1.33
CA CYS A 43 -10.16 6.54 -0.84
C CYS A 43 -10.92 7.66 -0.16
N ARG A 44 -12.20 7.83 -0.51
CA ARG A 44 -13.06 8.81 0.15
C ARG A 44 -13.40 8.34 1.56
N ASP A 45 -13.66 9.28 2.45
CA ASP A 45 -13.94 8.97 3.86
C ASP A 45 -15.11 8.00 4.02
N GLU A 46 -16.17 8.19 3.22
CA GLU A 46 -17.35 7.32 3.29
C GLU A 46 -17.10 5.88 2.86
N ASP A 47 -16.00 5.63 2.11
CA ASP A 47 -15.64 4.30 1.64
C ASP A 47 -14.55 3.63 2.48
N LEU A 48 -14.03 4.34 3.48
CA LEU A 48 -12.85 3.89 4.22
C LEU A 48 -13.06 2.53 4.89
N GLU A 49 -14.19 2.36 5.57
CA GLU A 49 -14.48 1.11 6.27
C GLU A 49 -14.55 -0.08 5.30
N LEU A 50 -15.22 0.12 4.18
CA LEU A 50 -15.33 -0.92 3.15
C LEU A 50 -13.95 -1.29 2.60
N VAL A 51 -13.13 -0.29 2.29
CA VAL A 51 -11.80 -0.50 1.75
C VAL A 51 -10.91 -1.24 2.74
N LEU A 52 -10.90 -0.82 4.00
CA LEU A 52 -10.10 -1.47 5.03
C LEU A 52 -10.50 -2.93 5.22
N ASN A 53 -11.80 -3.21 5.26
CA ASN A 53 -12.30 -4.58 5.40
C ASN A 53 -11.92 -5.44 4.20
N SER A 54 -11.93 -4.86 3.01
CA SER A 54 -11.55 -5.58 1.79
C SER A 54 -10.06 -5.88 1.75
N LEU A 55 -9.22 -4.95 2.17
CA LEU A 55 -7.77 -5.13 2.18
C LEU A 55 -7.33 -6.25 3.13
N LYS A 56 -8.08 -6.50 4.19
CA LYS A 56 -7.80 -7.60 5.13
C LYS A 56 -7.97 -8.98 4.49
N LYS A 57 -8.67 -9.06 3.38
CA LYS A 57 -9.02 -10.32 2.72
C LYS A 57 -8.10 -10.67 1.56
N ILE A 58 -7.16 -9.80 1.26
CA ILE A 58 -6.21 -9.98 0.16
C ILE A 58 -4.78 -9.89 0.69
N ASN A 59 -3.79 -9.90 -0.18
CA ASN A 59 -2.39 -9.96 0.20
C ASN A 59 -1.79 -8.60 0.63
N CYS A 60 -2.56 -7.81 1.35
CA CYS A 60 -2.10 -6.57 1.98
C CYS A 60 -1.49 -6.89 3.34
N LYS A 61 -0.21 -6.55 3.53
CA LYS A 61 0.54 -6.88 4.76
C LYS A 61 0.56 -5.77 5.77
N GLY A 62 0.18 -4.57 5.40
CA GLY A 62 0.17 -3.45 6.32
C GLY A 62 -0.52 -2.24 5.74
N LEU A 63 -0.93 -1.33 6.61
CA LEU A 63 -1.67 -0.12 6.25
C LEU A 63 -1.11 1.09 6.98
N ASN A 64 -1.05 2.22 6.26
CA ASN A 64 -0.87 3.54 6.83
C ASN A 64 -2.06 4.41 6.42
N ILE A 65 -2.59 5.18 7.35
CA ILE A 65 -3.72 6.05 7.09
C ILE A 65 -3.35 7.50 7.37
#